data_c9b1b3f1b7c2d9c2b2fd60590b6012d6
#
_entry.id   c9b1b3f1b7c2d9c2b2fd60590b6012d6
#
_cell.length_a   1.000
_cell.length_b   1.000
_cell.length_c   1.000
_cell.angle_alpha   90.00
_cell.angle_beta   90.00
_cell.angle_gamma   90.00
#
_symmetry.space_group_name_H-M   'P 1'
#
loop_
_entity.id
_entity.type
_entity.pdbx_description
1 polymer ?
#
loop_
_entity_poly.entity_id
_entity_poly.type
_entity_poly.pdbx_seq_one_letter_code
_entity_poly.pdbx_strand_id
1 'polypeptide(L)'
;KIFAGIDVFDIEVNEKDPDKFIETVKAIAPTFGGINLEDIKAPECFKIETRLKEELDIPVMHDDQHGTAIISGAGLINALEIAGKKIEDVKIVVNGAGAASISCTKLYIMLGARKENIIMCDSKGVISTHRTDLNESKKFFATDRDIKTLTEAVVGADVFLGLSVANVLTQDMVRSMNTNPIVFALANPNPEISYADAMASRDDIIFATGRSDYPNQINNVLGFPYIFRGALDTHAKAINEEMKLAAVYAIAE
;
A
#
# COMPACT_ATOMS: atom_id res chain seq x y z
N LYS A 1 2.23 -0.39 -21.63
CA LYS A 1 2.90 -0.59 -22.93
C LYS A 1 4.27 0.09 -22.97
N ILE A 2 4.35 1.39 -22.70
CA ILE A 2 5.60 2.18 -22.84
C ILE A 2 6.73 1.64 -21.95
N PHE A 3 6.44 1.33 -20.68
CA PHE A 3 7.46 0.95 -19.70
C PHE A 3 7.95 -0.50 -19.85
N ALA A 4 7.04 -1.44 -20.09
CA ALA A 4 7.36 -2.87 -20.06
C ALA A 4 7.35 -3.56 -21.44
N GLY A 5 7.01 -2.84 -22.52
CA GLY A 5 6.96 -3.39 -23.87
C GLY A 5 5.91 -4.48 -24.08
N ILE A 6 4.82 -4.45 -23.31
CA ILE A 6 3.68 -5.37 -23.44
C ILE A 6 2.49 -4.68 -24.09
N ASP A 7 1.63 -5.42 -24.77
CA ASP A 7 0.38 -4.87 -25.28
C ASP A 7 -0.62 -4.71 -24.13
N VAL A 8 -1.25 -3.55 -24.08
CA VAL A 8 -2.20 -3.18 -23.03
C VAL A 8 -3.46 -2.63 -23.67
N PHE A 9 -4.60 -3.10 -23.20
CA PHE A 9 -5.93 -2.62 -23.54
C PHE A 9 -6.58 -2.08 -22.27
N ASP A 10 -7.04 -0.84 -22.33
CA ASP A 10 -7.81 -0.21 -21.30
C ASP A 10 -9.30 -0.49 -21.54
N ILE A 11 -9.97 -1.13 -20.56
CA ILE A 11 -11.36 -1.58 -20.71
C ILE A 11 -12.14 -1.08 -19.50
N GLU A 12 -12.98 -0.07 -19.76
CA GLU A 12 -13.87 0.46 -18.75
C GLU A 12 -15.17 -0.36 -18.68
N VAL A 13 -15.49 -0.87 -17.49
CA VAL A 13 -16.67 -1.70 -17.25
C VAL A 13 -17.67 -0.94 -16.38
N ASN A 14 -18.80 -0.56 -16.96
CA ASN A 14 -19.87 0.11 -16.24
C ASN A 14 -20.79 -0.90 -15.52
N GLU A 15 -20.26 -1.64 -14.56
CA GLU A 15 -21.01 -2.57 -13.73
C GLU A 15 -20.61 -2.40 -12.25
N LYS A 16 -21.61 -2.24 -11.39
CA LYS A 16 -21.42 -2.03 -9.94
C LYS A 16 -21.62 -3.30 -9.11
N ASP A 17 -22.32 -4.29 -9.67
CA ASP A 17 -22.50 -5.58 -9.01
C ASP A 17 -21.22 -6.41 -9.16
N PRO A 18 -20.54 -6.78 -8.05
CA PRO A 18 -19.29 -7.52 -8.11
C PRO A 18 -19.39 -8.85 -8.85
N ASP A 19 -20.51 -9.57 -8.74
CA ASP A 19 -20.66 -10.87 -9.38
C ASP A 19 -20.80 -10.72 -10.90
N LYS A 20 -21.56 -9.73 -11.36
CA LYS A 20 -21.66 -9.41 -12.79
C LYS A 20 -20.37 -8.85 -13.35
N PHE A 21 -19.65 -8.04 -12.58
CA PHE A 21 -18.32 -7.57 -12.97
C PHE A 21 -17.36 -8.75 -13.20
N ILE A 22 -17.32 -9.71 -12.26
CA ILE A 22 -16.51 -10.91 -12.37
C ILE A 22 -16.86 -11.70 -13.64
N GLU A 23 -18.16 -11.95 -13.90
CA GLU A 23 -18.57 -12.67 -15.11
C GLU A 23 -18.20 -11.91 -16.39
N THR A 24 -18.26 -10.59 -16.39
CA THR A 24 -17.81 -9.75 -17.52
C THR A 24 -16.31 -9.93 -17.78
N VAL A 25 -15.49 -9.83 -16.72
CA VAL A 25 -14.03 -10.03 -16.84
C VAL A 25 -13.70 -11.45 -17.33
N LYS A 26 -14.38 -12.47 -16.80
CA LYS A 26 -14.21 -13.86 -17.24
C LYS A 26 -14.56 -14.05 -18.73
N ALA A 27 -15.61 -13.37 -19.21
CA ALA A 27 -16.03 -13.47 -20.61
C ALA A 27 -14.99 -12.91 -21.59
N ILE A 28 -14.23 -11.88 -21.20
CA ILE A 28 -13.19 -11.28 -22.05
C ILE A 28 -11.78 -11.86 -21.79
N ALA A 29 -11.58 -12.54 -20.67
CA ALA A 29 -10.28 -13.07 -20.23
C ALA A 29 -9.56 -13.94 -21.28
N PRO A 30 -10.24 -14.76 -22.13
CA PRO A 30 -9.56 -15.55 -23.16
C PRO A 30 -8.74 -14.75 -24.17
N THR A 31 -8.94 -13.44 -24.25
CA THR A 31 -8.17 -12.53 -25.12
C THR A 31 -6.81 -12.15 -24.53
N PHE A 32 -6.63 -12.29 -23.20
CA PHE A 32 -5.54 -11.68 -22.46
C PHE A 32 -4.61 -12.70 -21.80
N GLY A 33 -3.36 -12.30 -21.61
CA GLY A 33 -2.37 -13.06 -20.84
C GLY A 33 -2.34 -12.69 -19.35
N GLY A 34 -3.04 -11.63 -18.94
CA GLY A 34 -3.16 -11.18 -17.55
C GLY A 34 -4.18 -10.05 -17.41
N ILE A 35 -4.68 -9.84 -16.19
CA ILE A 35 -5.68 -8.83 -15.86
C ILE A 35 -5.14 -7.93 -14.74
N ASN A 36 -5.04 -6.63 -15.01
CA ASN A 36 -4.89 -5.62 -13.97
C ASN A 36 -6.25 -5.06 -13.59
N LEU A 37 -6.57 -5.11 -12.30
CA LEU A 37 -7.76 -4.47 -11.75
C LEU A 37 -7.35 -3.08 -11.22
N GLU A 38 -8.14 -2.07 -11.54
CA GLU A 38 -7.86 -0.68 -11.21
C GLU A 38 -9.14 0.00 -10.69
N ASP A 39 -9.00 0.98 -9.81
CA ASP A 39 -10.07 1.86 -9.31
C ASP A 39 -11.29 1.14 -8.67
N ILE A 40 -11.10 -0.09 -8.17
CA ILE A 40 -12.14 -0.85 -7.47
C ILE A 40 -11.96 -0.67 -5.96
N LYS A 41 -12.91 -0.02 -5.32
CA LYS A 41 -12.85 0.26 -3.88
C LYS A 41 -13.07 -0.99 -3.00
N ALA A 42 -12.58 -0.92 -1.77
CA ALA A 42 -12.91 -1.90 -0.73
C ALA A 42 -14.36 -1.68 -0.21
N PRO A 43 -15.10 -2.76 0.18
CA PRO A 43 -14.61 -4.14 0.25
C PRO A 43 -14.73 -4.96 -1.03
N GLU A 44 -15.37 -4.43 -2.08
CA GLU A 44 -15.70 -5.14 -3.32
C GLU A 44 -14.44 -5.67 -4.02
N CYS A 45 -13.35 -4.89 -4.03
CA CYS A 45 -12.09 -5.29 -4.67
C CYS A 45 -11.53 -6.61 -4.13
N PHE A 46 -11.70 -6.89 -2.85
CA PHE A 46 -11.21 -8.15 -2.26
C PHE A 46 -11.96 -9.35 -2.81
N LYS A 47 -13.29 -9.27 -2.89
CA LYS A 47 -14.13 -10.33 -3.47
C LYS A 47 -13.81 -10.56 -4.94
N ILE A 48 -13.73 -9.47 -5.71
CA ILE A 48 -13.50 -9.52 -7.15
C ILE A 48 -12.13 -10.14 -7.45
N GLU A 49 -11.09 -9.64 -6.83
CA GLU A 49 -9.72 -10.15 -7.05
C GLU A 49 -9.59 -11.62 -6.64
N THR A 50 -10.09 -11.98 -5.46
CA THR A 50 -10.00 -13.37 -4.96
C THR A 50 -10.67 -14.33 -5.93
N ARG A 51 -11.91 -14.05 -6.32
CA ARG A 51 -12.64 -14.92 -7.24
C ARG A 51 -12.01 -15.02 -8.61
N LEU A 52 -11.54 -13.90 -9.18
CA LEU A 52 -10.89 -13.93 -10.49
C LEU A 52 -9.57 -14.71 -10.45
N LYS A 53 -8.80 -14.61 -9.36
CA LYS A 53 -7.60 -15.43 -9.17
C LYS A 53 -7.89 -16.92 -9.07
N GLU A 54 -9.02 -17.30 -8.47
CA GLU A 54 -9.44 -18.70 -8.33
C GLU A 54 -10.05 -19.27 -9.61
N GLU A 55 -10.73 -18.42 -10.40
CA GLU A 55 -11.54 -18.85 -11.54
C GLU A 55 -10.84 -18.68 -12.91
N LEU A 56 -9.68 -17.98 -12.96
CA LEU A 56 -8.90 -17.76 -14.17
C LEU A 56 -7.53 -18.44 -14.09
N ASP A 57 -7.06 -18.95 -15.24
CA ASP A 57 -5.73 -19.56 -15.41
C ASP A 57 -4.65 -18.53 -15.84
N ILE A 58 -4.91 -17.24 -15.73
CA ILE A 58 -4.01 -16.14 -16.04
C ILE A 58 -3.80 -15.26 -14.81
N PRO A 59 -2.66 -14.55 -14.68
CA PRO A 59 -2.40 -13.69 -13.52
C PRO A 59 -3.42 -12.54 -13.44
N VAL A 60 -3.99 -12.36 -12.25
CA VAL A 60 -4.87 -11.26 -11.90
C VAL A 60 -4.24 -10.52 -10.73
N MET A 61 -4.15 -9.19 -10.80
CA MET A 61 -3.65 -8.36 -9.72
C MET A 61 -4.45 -7.06 -9.64
N HIS A 62 -4.74 -6.60 -8.43
CA HIS A 62 -5.32 -5.29 -8.20
C HIS A 62 -4.19 -4.31 -7.85
N ASP A 63 -3.91 -3.35 -8.74
CA ASP A 63 -2.75 -2.47 -8.62
C ASP A 63 -2.82 -1.54 -7.41
N ASP A 64 -3.98 -0.94 -7.14
CA ASP A 64 -4.16 -0.06 -5.95
C ASP A 64 -3.82 -0.77 -4.63
N GLN A 65 -3.94 -2.10 -4.59
CA GLN A 65 -3.54 -2.88 -3.43
C GLN A 65 -2.06 -3.25 -3.49
N HIS A 66 -1.70 -3.99 -4.52
CA HIS A 66 -0.43 -4.70 -4.58
C HIS A 66 0.69 -3.90 -5.22
N GLY A 67 0.39 -3.05 -6.22
CA GLY A 67 1.38 -2.13 -6.80
C GLY A 67 1.85 -1.10 -5.76
N THR A 68 0.89 -0.51 -5.03
CA THR A 68 1.21 0.41 -3.92
C THR A 68 2.01 -0.30 -2.82
N ALA A 69 1.67 -1.55 -2.48
CA ALA A 69 2.41 -2.33 -1.50
C ALA A 69 3.86 -2.59 -1.94
N ILE A 70 4.07 -3.01 -3.19
CA ILE A 70 5.40 -3.29 -3.75
C ILE A 70 6.28 -2.05 -3.72
N ILE A 71 5.80 -0.93 -4.28
CA ILE A 71 6.62 0.28 -4.38
C ILE A 71 6.88 0.91 -3.01
N SER A 72 5.90 0.92 -2.11
CA SER A 72 6.10 1.42 -0.75
C SER A 72 7.02 0.51 0.06
N GLY A 73 7.00 -0.79 -0.17
CA GLY A 73 7.93 -1.75 0.42
C GLY A 73 9.37 -1.51 0.00
N ALA A 74 9.61 -1.29 -1.30
CA ALA A 74 10.92 -0.95 -1.82
C ALA A 74 11.43 0.39 -1.24
N GLY A 75 10.58 1.41 -1.23
CA GLY A 75 10.90 2.69 -0.60
C GLY A 75 11.19 2.56 0.90
N LEU A 76 10.48 1.67 1.61
CA LEU A 76 10.72 1.43 3.03
C LEU A 76 12.09 0.79 3.29
N ILE A 77 12.50 -0.20 2.49
CA ILE A 77 13.83 -0.82 2.60
C ILE A 77 14.92 0.26 2.52
N ASN A 78 14.88 1.09 1.47
CA ASN A 78 15.88 2.14 1.25
C ASN A 78 15.83 3.22 2.34
N ALA A 79 14.63 3.61 2.77
CA ALA A 79 14.47 4.60 3.84
C ALA A 79 14.99 4.08 5.20
N LEU A 80 14.79 2.80 5.51
CA LEU A 80 15.33 2.17 6.72
C LEU A 80 16.86 2.12 6.70
N GLU A 81 17.47 1.81 5.55
CA GLU A 81 18.93 1.84 5.39
C GLU A 81 19.48 3.25 5.66
N ILE A 82 18.89 4.28 5.04
CA ILE A 82 19.28 5.69 5.25
C ILE A 82 19.08 6.11 6.71
N ALA A 83 17.97 5.68 7.34
CA ALA A 83 17.67 6.00 8.74
C ALA A 83 18.56 5.23 9.74
N GLY A 84 19.28 4.19 9.29
CA GLY A 84 20.05 3.30 10.15
C GLY A 84 19.17 2.43 11.06
N LYS A 85 17.97 2.05 10.61
CA LYS A 85 16.98 1.30 11.38
C LYS A 85 16.75 -0.10 10.81
N LYS A 86 16.34 -1.04 11.67
CA LYS A 86 15.97 -2.40 11.27
C LYS A 86 14.46 -2.54 11.24
N ILE A 87 13.93 -3.20 10.24
CA ILE A 87 12.48 -3.36 10.03
C ILE A 87 11.77 -4.06 11.20
N GLU A 88 12.44 -5.00 11.84
CA GLU A 88 11.90 -5.72 13.01
C GLU A 88 11.78 -4.88 14.28
N ASP A 89 12.48 -3.75 14.36
CA ASP A 89 12.55 -2.92 15.57
C ASP A 89 11.68 -1.65 15.48
N VAL A 90 11.31 -1.24 14.25
CA VAL A 90 10.60 0.02 14.03
C VAL A 90 9.14 -0.04 14.45
N LYS A 91 8.65 1.06 15.05
CA LYS A 91 7.23 1.32 15.29
C LYS A 91 6.64 1.97 14.04
N ILE A 92 5.64 1.33 13.46
CA ILE A 92 4.97 1.75 12.23
C ILE A 92 3.55 2.23 12.55
N VAL A 93 3.20 3.43 12.13
CA VAL A 93 1.83 3.94 12.17
C VAL A 93 1.27 4.02 10.76
N VAL A 94 0.16 3.34 10.54
CA VAL A 94 -0.55 3.32 9.26
C VAL A 94 -1.84 4.12 9.39
N ASN A 95 -1.95 5.21 8.66
CA ASN A 95 -3.15 6.04 8.63
C ASN A 95 -3.96 5.78 7.36
N GLY A 96 -5.09 5.15 7.55
CA GLY A 96 -5.93 4.53 6.55
C GLY A 96 -6.11 3.04 6.86
N ALA A 97 -7.27 2.48 6.54
CA ALA A 97 -7.57 1.06 6.72
C ALA A 97 -8.38 0.52 5.54
N GLY A 98 -8.05 1.05 4.36
CA GLY A 98 -8.56 0.59 3.07
C GLY A 98 -7.72 -0.53 2.48
N ALA A 99 -8.01 -0.87 1.22
CA ALA A 99 -7.34 -1.96 0.50
C ALA A 99 -5.82 -1.79 0.42
N ALA A 100 -5.36 -0.61 0.00
CA ALA A 100 -3.94 -0.29 -0.08
C ALA A 100 -3.22 -0.40 1.27
N SER A 101 -3.78 0.20 2.33
CA SER A 101 -3.19 0.17 3.67
C SER A 101 -3.02 -1.25 4.21
N ILE A 102 -4.05 -2.09 4.01
CA ILE A 102 -4.04 -3.50 4.43
C ILE A 102 -2.96 -4.27 3.65
N SER A 103 -2.88 -4.09 2.35
CA SER A 103 -1.91 -4.77 1.49
C SER A 103 -0.47 -4.33 1.78
N CYS A 104 -0.23 -3.01 1.91
CA CYS A 104 1.09 -2.49 2.30
C CYS A 104 1.53 -3.05 3.65
N THR A 105 0.65 -3.03 4.64
CA THR A 105 1.00 -3.50 5.99
C THR A 105 1.29 -5.00 6.02
N LYS A 106 0.53 -5.81 5.28
CA LYS A 106 0.83 -7.25 5.13
C LYS A 106 2.19 -7.47 4.48
N LEU A 107 2.50 -6.73 3.41
CA LEU A 107 3.81 -6.83 2.77
C LEU A 107 4.96 -6.40 3.70
N TYR A 108 4.77 -5.35 4.51
CA TYR A 108 5.77 -4.94 5.50
C TYR A 108 6.02 -6.02 6.56
N ILE A 109 4.98 -6.76 6.98
CA ILE A 109 5.15 -7.93 7.86
C ILE A 109 5.95 -9.03 7.16
N MET A 110 5.70 -9.29 5.88
CA MET A 110 6.48 -10.26 5.09
C MET A 110 7.94 -9.83 4.92
N LEU A 111 8.22 -8.53 4.87
CA LEU A 111 9.58 -7.97 4.86
C LEU A 111 10.28 -8.05 6.23
N GLY A 112 9.56 -8.41 7.30
CA GLY A 112 10.11 -8.59 8.65
C GLY A 112 9.57 -7.63 9.72
N ALA A 113 8.65 -6.71 9.38
CA ALA A 113 8.03 -5.85 10.39
C ALA A 113 7.22 -6.70 11.39
N ARG A 114 7.38 -6.42 12.68
CA ARG A 114 6.63 -7.12 13.73
C ARG A 114 5.22 -6.54 13.82
N LYS A 115 4.21 -7.39 13.72
CA LYS A 115 2.80 -6.98 13.79
C LYS A 115 2.49 -6.19 15.06
N GLU A 116 3.05 -6.57 16.18
CA GLU A 116 2.87 -5.89 17.47
C GLU A 116 3.43 -4.46 17.50
N ASN A 117 4.32 -4.11 16.58
CA ASN A 117 4.88 -2.77 16.43
C ASN A 117 4.07 -1.90 15.45
N ILE A 118 3.02 -2.45 14.86
CA ILE A 118 2.18 -1.73 13.89
C ILE A 118 0.91 -1.23 14.56
N ILE A 119 0.60 0.05 14.36
CA ILE A 119 -0.64 0.69 14.81
C ILE A 119 -1.36 1.20 13.58
N MET A 120 -2.57 0.69 13.33
CA MET A 120 -3.41 1.13 12.22
C MET A 120 -4.52 2.05 12.72
N CYS A 121 -4.77 3.13 11.98
CA CYS A 121 -5.84 4.10 12.22
C CYS A 121 -6.80 4.15 11.04
N ASP A 122 -8.07 4.39 11.31
CA ASP A 122 -9.07 4.77 10.32
C ASP A 122 -9.74 6.10 10.69
N SER A 123 -10.79 6.50 9.99
CA SER A 123 -11.51 7.77 10.25
C SER A 123 -12.09 7.90 11.67
N LYS A 124 -12.16 6.81 12.43
CA LYS A 124 -12.63 6.79 13.83
C LYS A 124 -11.49 6.73 14.84
N GLY A 125 -10.23 6.79 14.40
CA GLY A 125 -9.03 6.70 15.21
C GLY A 125 -8.36 5.33 15.16
N VAL A 126 -7.65 4.97 16.23
CA VAL A 126 -6.90 3.71 16.30
C VAL A 126 -7.84 2.49 16.22
N ILE A 127 -7.42 1.51 15.41
CA ILE A 127 -8.13 0.23 15.32
C ILE A 127 -7.77 -0.59 16.56
N SER A 128 -8.65 -0.57 17.57
CA SER A 128 -8.45 -1.27 18.83
C SER A 128 -9.35 -2.51 18.94
N THR A 129 -8.90 -3.48 19.75
CA THR A 129 -9.65 -4.71 20.04
C THR A 129 -11.01 -4.45 20.72
N HIS A 130 -11.19 -3.27 21.31
CA HIS A 130 -12.45 -2.87 21.96
C HIS A 130 -13.53 -2.38 20.99
N ARG A 131 -13.18 -2.16 19.72
CA ARG A 131 -14.12 -1.69 18.70
C ARG A 131 -14.96 -2.85 18.17
N THR A 132 -16.26 -2.60 18.02
CA THR A 132 -17.26 -3.57 17.54
C THR A 132 -17.62 -3.41 16.07
N ASP A 133 -17.13 -2.36 15.43
CA ASP A 133 -17.45 -1.97 14.04
C ASP A 133 -16.38 -2.45 13.02
N LEU A 134 -15.50 -3.34 13.42
CA LEU A 134 -14.40 -3.82 12.59
C LEU A 134 -14.81 -4.99 11.71
N ASN A 135 -14.47 -4.92 10.43
CA ASN A 135 -14.48 -6.09 9.54
C ASN A 135 -13.25 -6.99 9.80
N GLU A 136 -13.24 -8.19 9.23
CA GLU A 136 -12.18 -9.18 9.48
C GLU A 136 -10.77 -8.66 9.12
N SER A 137 -10.65 -7.92 8.02
CA SER A 137 -9.37 -7.37 7.59
C SER A 137 -8.82 -6.34 8.59
N LYS A 138 -9.68 -5.52 9.19
CA LYS A 138 -9.30 -4.56 10.23
C LYS A 138 -9.02 -5.25 11.56
N LYS A 139 -9.81 -6.25 11.94
CA LYS A 139 -9.59 -7.03 13.17
C LYS A 139 -8.20 -7.64 13.25
N PHE A 140 -7.64 -8.05 12.11
CA PHE A 140 -6.27 -8.57 12.06
C PHE A 140 -5.24 -7.58 12.60
N PHE A 141 -5.44 -6.27 12.42
CA PHE A 141 -4.54 -5.22 12.89
C PHE A 141 -4.97 -4.53 14.18
N ALA A 142 -6.04 -5.02 14.82
CA ALA A 142 -6.52 -4.43 16.07
C ALA A 142 -5.50 -4.58 17.19
N THR A 143 -5.27 -3.50 17.92
CA THR A 143 -4.35 -3.44 19.07
C THR A 143 -5.11 -3.31 20.39
N ASP A 144 -4.54 -3.81 21.48
CA ASP A 144 -5.02 -3.66 22.86
C ASP A 144 -4.38 -2.47 23.60
N ARG A 145 -3.50 -1.71 22.92
CA ARG A 145 -2.86 -0.52 23.50
C ARG A 145 -3.89 0.53 23.85
N ASP A 146 -3.69 1.21 24.98
CA ASP A 146 -4.56 2.33 25.40
C ASP A 146 -4.18 3.63 24.68
N ILE A 147 -4.42 3.66 23.37
CA ILE A 147 -4.25 4.79 22.47
C ILE A 147 -5.48 4.90 21.57
N LYS A 148 -5.96 6.10 21.30
CA LYS A 148 -7.25 6.33 20.61
C LYS A 148 -7.12 7.11 19.33
N THR A 149 -6.18 8.03 19.27
CA THR A 149 -6.05 9.01 18.20
C THR A 149 -4.79 8.81 17.38
N LEU A 150 -4.77 9.35 16.15
CA LEU A 150 -3.57 9.39 15.32
C LEU A 150 -2.44 10.16 16.01
N THR A 151 -2.77 11.26 16.68
CA THR A 151 -1.80 12.08 17.44
C THR A 151 -1.08 11.26 18.50
N GLU A 152 -1.80 10.44 19.26
CA GLU A 152 -1.20 9.55 20.26
C GLU A 152 -0.39 8.42 19.60
N ALA A 153 -0.87 7.90 18.49
CA ALA A 153 -0.22 6.79 17.78
C ALA A 153 1.16 7.18 17.24
N VAL A 154 1.32 8.40 16.69
CA VAL A 154 2.58 8.82 16.06
C VAL A 154 3.68 9.20 17.06
N VAL A 155 3.37 9.40 18.32
CA VAL A 155 4.38 9.71 19.34
C VAL A 155 5.41 8.59 19.43
N GLY A 156 6.69 8.92 19.15
CA GLY A 156 7.78 7.95 19.11
C GLY A 156 7.65 6.89 18.01
N ALA A 157 6.89 7.14 16.95
CA ALA A 157 6.86 6.28 15.77
C ALA A 157 8.09 6.51 14.90
N ASP A 158 8.59 5.45 14.29
CA ASP A 158 9.71 5.48 13.34
C ASP A 158 9.24 5.68 11.91
N VAL A 159 8.09 5.10 11.58
CA VAL A 159 7.51 5.12 10.23
C VAL A 159 6.05 5.55 10.30
N PHE A 160 5.68 6.50 9.45
CA PHE A 160 4.31 6.85 9.15
C PHE A 160 3.99 6.48 7.70
N LEU A 161 2.96 5.67 7.50
CA LEU A 161 2.40 5.34 6.20
C LEU A 161 1.00 5.94 6.08
N GLY A 162 0.85 7.00 5.29
CA GLY A 162 -0.41 7.65 4.99
C GLY A 162 -1.02 7.14 3.70
N LEU A 163 -2.23 6.60 3.78
CA LEU A 163 -3.05 6.11 2.68
C LEU A 163 -4.53 6.47 2.95
N SER A 164 -4.78 7.74 3.28
CA SER A 164 -6.08 8.20 3.77
C SER A 164 -6.55 9.47 3.06
N VAL A 165 -6.48 10.59 3.75
CA VAL A 165 -6.94 11.89 3.24
C VAL A 165 -5.91 12.99 3.54
N ALA A 166 -5.98 14.07 2.77
CA ALA A 166 -5.07 15.20 2.88
C ALA A 166 -5.11 15.88 4.26
N ASN A 167 -3.96 16.44 4.66
CA ASN A 167 -3.81 17.37 5.78
C ASN A 167 -4.20 16.80 7.17
N VAL A 168 -4.05 15.50 7.38
CA VAL A 168 -4.31 14.85 8.66
C VAL A 168 -3.07 14.69 9.54
N LEU A 169 -1.87 14.79 8.96
CA LEU A 169 -0.60 14.75 9.68
C LEU A 169 -0.08 16.18 9.85
N THR A 170 0.09 16.63 11.10
CA THR A 170 0.57 17.97 11.41
C THR A 170 2.09 18.01 11.63
N GLN A 171 2.69 19.19 11.54
CA GLN A 171 4.11 19.38 11.87
C GLN A 171 4.44 18.91 13.30
N ASP A 172 3.55 19.18 14.28
CA ASP A 172 3.76 18.76 15.67
C ASP A 172 3.72 17.24 15.82
N MET A 173 2.85 16.56 15.08
CA MET A 173 2.85 15.10 15.02
C MET A 173 4.18 14.57 14.46
N VAL A 174 4.70 15.14 13.37
CA VAL A 174 6.02 14.77 12.82
C VAL A 174 7.14 15.03 13.83
N ARG A 175 7.11 16.16 14.53
CA ARG A 175 8.09 16.49 15.59
C ARG A 175 8.06 15.49 16.74
N SER A 176 6.91 14.88 17.03
CA SER A 176 6.74 13.90 18.10
C SER A 176 7.24 12.49 17.74
N MET A 177 7.53 12.24 16.48
CA MET A 177 8.08 10.96 16.01
C MET A 177 9.52 10.75 16.52
N ASN A 178 10.00 9.53 16.38
CA ASN A 178 11.37 9.16 16.76
C ASN A 178 12.42 9.89 15.89
N THR A 179 13.71 9.77 16.20
CA THR A 179 14.81 10.31 15.37
C THR A 179 14.83 9.66 13.99
N ASN A 180 15.23 10.41 12.96
CA ASN A 180 15.25 9.99 11.56
C ASN A 180 13.91 9.35 11.15
N PRO A 181 12.75 10.06 11.30
CA PRO A 181 11.46 9.50 10.99
C PRO A 181 11.28 9.33 9.49
N ILE A 182 10.66 8.23 9.12
CA ILE A 182 10.26 7.93 7.74
C ILE A 182 8.78 8.28 7.59
N VAL A 183 8.46 9.18 6.67
CA VAL A 183 7.08 9.63 6.43
C VAL A 183 6.72 9.44 4.96
N PHE A 184 5.86 8.47 4.69
CA PHE A 184 5.26 8.24 3.39
C PHE A 184 3.84 8.80 3.41
N ALA A 185 3.64 9.97 2.79
CA ALA A 185 2.35 10.65 2.69
C ALA A 185 1.76 10.43 1.29
N LEU A 186 1.03 9.35 1.12
CA LEU A 186 0.65 8.82 -0.18
C LEU A 186 -0.82 9.09 -0.56
N ALA A 187 -1.57 9.87 0.24
CA ALA A 187 -2.92 10.28 -0.13
C ALA A 187 -2.92 11.07 -1.43
N ASN A 188 -3.90 10.78 -2.28
CA ASN A 188 -4.02 11.36 -3.61
C ASN A 188 -5.34 12.15 -3.73
N PRO A 189 -5.38 13.36 -4.37
CA PRO A 189 -4.27 14.06 -5.04
C PRO A 189 -3.36 14.86 -4.09
N ASN A 190 -3.77 15.09 -2.86
CA ASN A 190 -3.01 15.85 -1.87
C ASN A 190 -2.56 14.96 -0.71
N PRO A 191 -1.28 15.01 -0.30
CA PRO A 191 -0.74 14.16 0.74
C PRO A 191 -1.27 14.52 2.14
N GLU A 192 -1.07 13.63 3.11
CA GLU A 192 -1.45 13.80 4.52
C GLU A 192 -0.78 15.00 5.19
N ILE A 193 0.39 15.40 4.70
CA ILE A 193 1.10 16.64 5.05
C ILE A 193 1.78 17.16 3.78
N SER A 194 1.79 18.48 3.58
CA SER A 194 2.47 19.07 2.43
C SER A 194 3.99 18.85 2.51
N TYR A 195 4.67 18.79 1.36
CA TYR A 195 6.13 18.67 1.32
C TYR A 195 6.81 19.81 2.10
N ALA A 196 6.32 21.06 1.94
CA ALA A 196 6.86 22.21 2.64
C ALA A 196 6.72 22.10 4.15
N ASP A 197 5.55 21.68 4.65
CA ASP A 197 5.31 21.51 6.09
C ASP A 197 6.11 20.34 6.67
N ALA A 198 6.25 19.25 5.92
CA ALA A 198 7.06 18.12 6.35
C ALA A 198 8.52 18.51 6.51
N MET A 199 9.12 19.18 5.52
CA MET A 199 10.51 19.66 5.57
C MET A 199 10.73 20.75 6.60
N ALA A 200 9.73 21.61 6.87
CA ALA A 200 9.79 22.62 7.93
C ALA A 200 9.64 22.03 9.35
N SER A 201 9.19 20.81 9.47
CA SER A 201 8.98 20.18 10.78
C SER A 201 10.28 19.69 11.43
N ARG A 202 11.20 19.11 10.63
CA ARG A 202 12.45 18.46 11.09
C ARG A 202 13.47 18.36 9.96
N ASP A 203 14.75 18.46 10.31
CA ASP A 203 15.88 18.36 9.36
C ASP A 203 16.27 16.89 9.07
N ASP A 204 15.91 15.95 9.95
CA ASP A 204 16.26 14.53 9.87
C ASP A 204 15.15 13.65 9.26
N ILE A 205 14.10 14.25 8.70
CA ILE A 205 12.97 13.53 8.10
C ILE A 205 13.34 12.89 6.76
N ILE A 206 12.97 11.63 6.57
CA ILE A 206 12.96 10.96 5.27
C ILE A 206 11.51 10.98 4.77
N PHE A 207 11.24 11.81 3.76
CA PHE A 207 9.90 12.09 3.28
C PHE A 207 9.68 11.64 1.85
N ALA A 208 8.55 11.00 1.59
CA ALA A 208 8.13 10.60 0.25
C ALA A 208 6.63 10.82 0.03
N THR A 209 6.25 11.03 -1.23
CA THR A 209 4.85 11.17 -1.67
C THR A 209 4.59 10.33 -2.94
N GLY A 210 3.32 10.16 -3.32
CA GLY A 210 2.95 9.59 -4.61
C GLY A 210 3.15 10.55 -5.79
N ARG A 211 3.51 11.81 -5.55
CA ARG A 211 3.59 12.87 -6.57
C ARG A 211 4.95 12.88 -7.26
N SER A 212 4.93 13.12 -8.59
CA SER A 212 6.14 13.20 -9.41
C SER A 212 6.84 14.57 -9.36
N ASP A 213 6.20 15.58 -8.79
CA ASP A 213 6.74 16.94 -8.67
C ASP A 213 7.56 17.16 -7.39
N TYR A 214 7.70 16.13 -6.54
CA TYR A 214 8.53 16.15 -5.33
C TYR A 214 9.58 15.03 -5.36
N PRO A 215 10.69 15.18 -4.61
CA PRO A 215 11.67 14.12 -4.42
C PRO A 215 11.04 12.86 -3.78
N ASN A 216 11.68 11.69 -4.02
CA ASN A 216 11.27 10.41 -3.43
C ASN A 216 9.83 10.03 -3.78
N GLN A 217 9.55 9.94 -5.08
CA GLN A 217 8.25 9.50 -5.54
C GLN A 217 8.02 8.01 -5.23
N ILE A 218 6.93 7.70 -4.52
CA ILE A 218 6.40 6.35 -4.33
C ILE A 218 5.12 6.24 -5.16
N ASN A 219 5.25 5.68 -6.35
CA ASN A 219 4.14 5.51 -7.28
C ASN A 219 4.15 4.10 -7.87
N ASN A 220 3.00 3.44 -7.85
CA ASN A 220 2.82 2.06 -8.30
C ASN A 220 3.23 1.84 -9.77
N VAL A 221 3.18 2.85 -10.63
CA VAL A 221 3.65 2.79 -12.03
C VAL A 221 5.12 2.35 -12.15
N LEU A 222 5.92 2.52 -11.10
CA LEU A 222 7.31 2.09 -11.07
C LEU A 222 7.47 0.57 -10.89
N GLY A 223 6.40 -0.16 -10.56
CA GLY A 223 6.45 -1.59 -10.25
C GLY A 223 5.52 -2.44 -11.09
N PHE A 224 4.22 -2.12 -11.14
CA PHE A 224 3.22 -3.03 -11.69
C PHE A 224 3.43 -3.40 -13.17
N PRO A 225 3.88 -2.52 -14.09
CA PRO A 225 4.08 -2.91 -15.47
C PRO A 225 5.13 -4.00 -15.63
N TYR A 226 6.17 -3.96 -14.82
CA TYR A 226 7.29 -4.90 -14.88
C TYR A 226 6.97 -6.24 -14.24
N ILE A 227 6.16 -6.27 -13.17
CA ILE A 227 5.70 -7.54 -12.58
C ILE A 227 4.77 -8.28 -13.54
N PHE A 228 3.90 -7.57 -14.26
CA PHE A 228 3.11 -8.16 -15.35
C PHE A 228 3.99 -8.66 -16.49
N ARG A 229 5.02 -7.90 -16.87
CA ARG A 229 5.98 -8.35 -17.89
C ARG A 229 6.65 -9.66 -17.48
N GLY A 230 7.14 -9.76 -16.26
CA GLY A 230 7.74 -11.00 -15.74
C GLY A 230 6.76 -12.16 -15.69
N ALA A 231 5.52 -11.91 -15.28
CA ALA A 231 4.47 -12.93 -15.26
C ALA A 231 4.12 -13.44 -16.67
N LEU A 232 4.03 -12.55 -17.65
CA LEU A 232 3.75 -12.90 -19.05
C LEU A 232 4.91 -13.66 -19.70
N ASP A 233 6.15 -13.24 -19.49
CA ASP A 233 7.34 -13.89 -20.04
C ASP A 233 7.51 -15.33 -19.55
N THR A 234 7.06 -15.60 -18.33
CA THR A 234 7.13 -16.94 -17.70
C THR A 234 5.84 -17.74 -17.83
N HIS A 235 4.81 -17.20 -18.48
CA HIS A 235 3.47 -17.78 -18.53
C HIS A 235 2.93 -18.15 -17.14
N ALA A 236 3.19 -17.28 -16.15
CA ALA A 236 2.73 -17.49 -14.78
C ALA A 236 1.21 -17.48 -14.72
N LYS A 237 0.62 -18.36 -13.91
CA LYS A 237 -0.83 -18.39 -13.68
C LYS A 237 -1.28 -17.41 -12.61
N ALA A 238 -0.37 -16.94 -11.77
CA ALA A 238 -0.65 -16.00 -10.69
C ALA A 238 0.56 -15.10 -10.43
N ILE A 239 0.30 -13.92 -9.90
CA ILE A 239 1.31 -13.09 -9.23
C ILE A 239 1.19 -13.38 -7.74
N ASN A 240 2.11 -14.22 -7.23
CA ASN A 240 2.11 -14.67 -5.83
C ASN A 240 2.92 -13.74 -4.92
N GLU A 241 2.96 -14.04 -3.63
CA GLU A 241 3.63 -13.20 -2.64
C GLU A 241 5.16 -13.19 -2.84
N GLU A 242 5.75 -14.30 -3.24
CA GLU A 242 7.19 -14.42 -3.53
C GLU A 242 7.59 -13.55 -4.72
N MET A 243 6.76 -13.47 -5.76
CA MET A 243 6.98 -12.57 -6.91
C MET A 243 6.90 -11.10 -6.48
N LYS A 244 5.97 -10.75 -5.59
CA LYS A 244 5.86 -9.39 -5.05
C LYS A 244 7.09 -9.01 -4.23
N LEU A 245 7.57 -9.91 -3.36
CA LEU A 245 8.80 -9.70 -2.59
C LEU A 245 10.03 -9.57 -3.51
N ALA A 246 10.15 -10.42 -4.53
CA ALA A 246 11.22 -10.31 -5.51
C ALA A 246 11.20 -8.95 -6.23
N ALA A 247 10.01 -8.46 -6.60
CA ALA A 247 9.86 -7.13 -7.18
C ALA A 247 10.26 -6.01 -6.22
N VAL A 248 9.89 -6.12 -4.93
CA VAL A 248 10.31 -5.17 -3.89
C VAL A 248 11.82 -5.07 -3.81
N TYR A 249 12.52 -6.19 -3.71
CA TYR A 249 13.99 -6.19 -3.61
C TYR A 249 14.64 -5.67 -4.89
N ALA A 250 14.17 -6.09 -6.06
CA ALA A 250 14.71 -5.64 -7.34
C ALA A 250 14.51 -4.13 -7.59
N ILE A 251 13.46 -3.52 -7.02
CA ILE A 251 13.24 -2.06 -7.13
C ILE A 251 14.09 -1.31 -6.09
N ALA A 252 14.35 -1.92 -4.93
CA ALA A 252 15.15 -1.31 -3.87
C ALA A 252 16.66 -1.26 -4.19
N GLU A 253 17.17 -2.18 -5.04
CA GLU A 253 18.55 -2.21 -5.54
C GLU A 253 18.83 -1.06 -6.52
#